data_893fc465252e211e66f8a914312c77fd
#
_entry.id   893fc465252e211e66f8a914312c77fd
#
_cell.length_a   1.000
_cell.length_b   1.000
_cell.length_c   1.000
_cell.angle_alpha   90.00
_cell.angle_beta   90.00
_cell.angle_gamma   90.00
#
_symmetry.space_group_name_H-M   'P 1'
#
loop_
_entity.id
_entity.type
_entity.pdbx_description
1 polymer ?
#
loop_
_entity_poly.entity_id
_entity_poly.type
_entity_poly.pdbx_seq_one_letter_code
_entity_poly.pdbx_strand_id
1 'polypeptide(L)'
;MHVVIVGTGPAGVSAALYARRGGADVTVVAKDGGALSAADRIENYYGLEEPISGAELLHRGSEGARRLGVVFERDEVVGFALPPEGNGYIVVGRQRSYAADALVLAAGAQRAGLPVAGIRAFEGHGVSSCAVCDAFFYRGRHVAVIGAGAYAQHEVQILLPHTARVTLLTNGTAPEVSFPPAVTVDTRRLLRVEGERRVERVVFADETPLDVDGIFLAVGVAGSTALAQKLGVRLDGSSIAVDAHMATNVPHVYAAGDCTGGLLQIAKAVYEGAQAGLSAVKTA
;
A
#
# COMPACT_ATOMS: atom_id res chain seq x y z
N MET A 1 15.47 1.95 19.33
CA MET A 1 14.32 1.39 18.62
C MET A 1 13.92 2.31 17.49
N HIS A 2 13.75 1.78 16.29
CA HIS A 2 13.37 2.54 15.11
C HIS A 2 11.99 2.11 14.61
N VAL A 3 11.04 3.03 14.56
CA VAL A 3 9.69 2.83 14.05
C VAL A 3 9.59 3.43 12.63
N VAL A 4 9.23 2.63 11.65
CA VAL A 4 8.92 3.11 10.31
C VAL A 4 7.41 3.16 10.12
N ILE A 5 6.91 4.30 9.67
CA ILE A 5 5.50 4.57 9.45
C ILE A 5 5.28 4.77 7.95
N VAL A 6 4.37 4.02 7.37
CA VAL A 6 4.03 4.10 5.95
C VAL A 6 2.78 4.95 5.78
N GLY A 7 2.96 6.17 5.28
CA GLY A 7 1.89 7.15 5.05
C GLY A 7 2.00 8.41 5.89
N THR A 8 1.80 9.59 5.27
CA THR A 8 1.86 10.93 5.87
C THR A 8 0.49 11.52 6.16
N GLY A 9 -0.57 10.72 6.09
CA GLY A 9 -1.92 11.12 6.47
C GLY A 9 -2.05 11.41 7.97
N PRO A 10 -3.23 11.83 8.43
CA PRO A 10 -3.47 12.14 9.85
C PRO A 10 -3.10 10.99 10.80
N ALA A 11 -3.37 9.74 10.41
CA ALA A 11 -2.99 8.58 11.19
C ALA A 11 -1.47 8.41 11.31
N GLY A 12 -0.75 8.52 10.19
CA GLY A 12 0.71 8.36 10.18
C GLY A 12 1.42 9.46 10.95
N VAL A 13 1.02 10.72 10.76
CA VAL A 13 1.60 11.85 11.51
C VAL A 13 1.29 11.73 13.00
N SER A 14 0.06 11.36 13.37
CA SER A 14 -0.30 11.12 14.77
C SER A 14 0.53 9.98 15.36
N ALA A 15 0.66 8.85 14.68
CA ALA A 15 1.51 7.74 15.12
C ALA A 15 2.97 8.20 15.35
N ALA A 16 3.50 9.00 14.42
CA ALA A 16 4.86 9.53 14.51
C ALA A 16 5.06 10.41 15.76
N LEU A 17 4.11 11.30 16.03
CA LEU A 17 4.14 12.17 17.21
C LEU A 17 4.21 11.36 18.51
N TYR A 18 3.36 10.34 18.63
CA TYR A 18 3.28 9.54 19.85
C TYR A 18 4.43 8.55 19.99
N ALA A 19 4.87 7.91 18.90
CA ALA A 19 6.05 7.04 18.92
C ALA A 19 7.32 7.83 19.29
N ARG A 20 7.51 9.01 18.68
CA ARG A 20 8.66 9.87 18.99
C ARG A 20 8.67 10.35 20.45
N ARG A 21 7.52 10.74 20.96
CA ARG A 21 7.38 11.12 22.41
C ARG A 21 7.57 9.93 23.32
N GLY A 22 7.31 8.71 22.86
CA GLY A 22 7.60 7.47 23.57
C GLY A 22 9.09 7.06 23.55
N GLY A 23 9.96 7.83 22.88
CA GLY A 23 11.41 7.62 22.86
C GLY A 23 11.95 6.88 21.64
N ALA A 24 11.12 6.52 20.66
CA ALA A 24 11.59 5.88 19.44
C ALA A 24 12.22 6.88 18.46
N ASP A 25 13.15 6.42 17.65
CA ASP A 25 13.49 7.10 16.41
C ASP A 25 12.42 6.76 15.36
N VAL A 26 11.94 7.78 14.64
CA VAL A 26 10.79 7.62 13.76
C VAL A 26 11.09 8.14 12.37
N THR A 27 10.83 7.29 11.37
CA THR A 27 10.82 7.67 9.96
C THR A 27 9.44 7.46 9.36
N VAL A 28 8.87 8.51 8.79
CA VAL A 28 7.62 8.45 8.02
C VAL A 28 7.97 8.41 6.55
N VAL A 29 7.49 7.38 5.83
CA VAL A 29 7.76 7.19 4.41
C VAL A 29 6.45 7.29 3.63
N ALA A 30 6.40 8.19 2.65
CA ALA A 30 5.25 8.30 1.76
C ALA A 30 5.62 8.93 0.41
N LYS A 31 4.90 8.58 -0.63
CA LYS A 31 5.04 9.17 -1.96
C LYS A 31 4.46 10.57 -2.02
N ASP A 32 3.29 10.77 -1.40
CA ASP A 32 2.52 12.01 -1.41
C ASP A 32 1.70 12.18 -0.12
N GLY A 33 0.91 13.26 -0.04
CA GLY A 33 0.04 13.57 1.11
C GLY A 33 -1.25 12.73 1.21
N GLY A 34 -1.45 11.78 0.32
CA GLY A 34 -2.64 10.91 0.30
C GLY A 34 -3.95 11.66 0.02
N ALA A 35 -5.07 11.04 0.40
CA ALA A 35 -6.41 11.54 0.09
C ALA A 35 -6.71 12.91 0.72
N LEU A 36 -6.20 13.19 1.92
CA LEU A 36 -6.46 14.45 2.60
C LEU A 36 -5.90 15.66 1.84
N SER A 37 -4.78 15.52 1.13
CA SER A 37 -4.18 16.62 0.36
C SER A 37 -5.09 17.20 -0.73
N ALA A 38 -6.07 16.41 -1.18
CA ALA A 38 -7.04 16.81 -2.19
C ALA A 38 -8.31 17.47 -1.60
N ALA A 39 -8.44 17.56 -0.28
CA ALA A 39 -9.59 18.19 0.36
C ALA A 39 -9.41 19.72 0.38
N ASP A 40 -10.30 20.44 -0.32
CA ASP A 40 -10.22 21.90 -0.40
C ASP A 40 -10.60 22.60 0.91
N ARG A 41 -11.51 21.98 1.68
CA ARG A 41 -12.08 22.60 2.88
C ARG A 41 -12.39 21.56 3.97
N ILE A 42 -11.86 21.80 5.17
CA ILE A 42 -12.10 21.01 6.38
C ILE A 42 -12.65 21.94 7.44
N GLU A 43 -13.82 21.61 7.98
CA GLU A 43 -14.53 22.41 8.99
C GLU A 43 -14.84 21.61 10.26
N ASN A 44 -14.86 20.29 10.15
CA ASN A 44 -15.34 19.37 11.18
C ASN A 44 -14.22 18.70 11.99
N TYR A 45 -13.04 19.29 12.03
CA TYR A 45 -11.94 18.80 12.85
C TYR A 45 -11.73 19.71 14.06
N TYR A 46 -11.75 19.12 15.25
CA TYR A 46 -11.61 19.85 16.51
C TYR A 46 -10.33 20.69 16.57
N GLY A 47 -10.49 21.94 17.01
CA GLY A 47 -9.38 22.87 17.19
C GLY A 47 -9.11 23.77 15.97
N LEU A 48 -9.93 23.68 14.93
CA LEU A 48 -9.90 24.65 13.83
C LEU A 48 -10.82 25.84 14.20
N GLU A 49 -10.24 27.02 14.20
CA GLU A 49 -10.98 28.29 14.36
C GLU A 49 -11.67 28.66 13.04
N GLU A 50 -10.95 28.48 11.94
CA GLU A 50 -11.40 28.73 10.58
C GLU A 50 -11.22 27.47 9.72
N PRO A 51 -12.03 27.28 8.67
CA PRO A 51 -11.82 26.20 7.72
C PRO A 51 -10.46 26.28 7.07
N ILE A 52 -9.80 25.14 6.92
CA ILE A 52 -8.50 25.04 6.24
C ILE A 52 -8.52 23.94 5.17
N SER A 53 -7.57 24.00 4.23
CA SER A 53 -7.39 22.91 3.27
C SER A 53 -6.73 21.69 3.92
N GLY A 54 -6.95 20.51 3.34
CA GLY A 54 -6.26 19.31 3.76
C GLY A 54 -4.75 19.38 3.60
N ALA A 55 -4.28 20.06 2.56
CA ALA A 55 -2.85 20.30 2.36
C ALA A 55 -2.24 21.12 3.51
N GLU A 56 -2.93 22.16 3.95
CA GLU A 56 -2.50 23.00 5.08
C GLU A 56 -2.52 22.22 6.40
N LEU A 57 -3.56 21.40 6.65
CA LEU A 57 -3.63 20.56 7.85
C LEU A 57 -2.48 19.56 7.88
N LEU A 58 -2.18 18.90 6.75
CA LEU A 58 -1.05 17.98 6.63
C LEU A 58 0.30 18.68 6.85
N HIS A 59 0.46 19.86 6.29
CA HIS A 59 1.66 20.68 6.49
C HIS A 59 1.88 20.97 7.97
N ARG A 60 0.89 21.51 8.66
CA ARG A 60 0.97 21.83 10.10
C ARG A 60 1.28 20.61 10.96
N GLY A 61 0.62 19.48 10.69
CA GLY A 61 0.87 18.23 11.40
C GLY A 61 2.29 17.72 11.21
N SER A 62 2.76 17.71 9.96
CA SER A 62 4.12 17.25 9.61
C SER A 62 5.21 18.15 10.20
N GLU A 63 5.03 19.48 10.15
CA GLU A 63 5.97 20.42 10.78
C GLU A 63 6.02 20.26 12.32
N GLY A 64 4.87 20.02 12.94
CA GLY A 64 4.81 19.67 14.36
C GLY A 64 5.63 18.42 14.70
N ALA A 65 5.55 17.40 13.86
CA ALA A 65 6.32 16.17 14.04
C ALA A 65 7.83 16.34 13.75
N ARG A 66 8.19 17.11 12.72
CA ARG A 66 9.60 17.45 12.40
C ARG A 66 10.29 18.16 13.57
N ARG A 67 9.61 19.10 14.22
CA ARG A 67 10.15 19.78 15.41
C ARG A 67 10.49 18.82 16.56
N LEU A 68 9.84 17.67 16.63
CA LEU A 68 10.14 16.62 17.60
C LEU A 68 11.23 15.66 17.12
N GLY A 69 11.79 15.86 15.91
CA GLY A 69 12.85 15.01 15.38
C GLY A 69 12.33 13.81 14.57
N VAL A 70 11.07 13.84 14.10
CA VAL A 70 10.57 12.83 13.14
C VAL A 70 11.17 13.11 11.76
N VAL A 71 11.72 12.07 11.13
CA VAL A 71 12.23 12.13 9.76
C VAL A 71 11.10 11.82 8.77
N PHE A 72 10.95 12.64 7.76
CA PHE A 72 10.01 12.43 6.66
C PHE A 72 10.76 12.17 5.37
N GLU A 73 10.52 11.02 4.78
CA GLU A 73 11.11 10.58 3.53
C GLU A 73 10.07 10.51 2.42
N ARG A 74 10.37 11.16 1.30
CA ARG A 74 9.53 11.07 0.12
C ARG A 74 9.97 9.89 -0.73
N ASP A 75 9.30 8.75 -0.54
CA ASP A 75 9.55 7.52 -1.29
C ASP A 75 8.25 6.72 -1.43
N GLU A 76 8.20 5.86 -2.44
CA GLU A 76 7.09 4.95 -2.67
C GLU A 76 7.43 3.58 -2.08
N VAL A 77 6.71 3.18 -1.02
CA VAL A 77 6.84 1.83 -0.46
C VAL A 77 6.19 0.83 -1.40
N VAL A 78 6.96 -0.15 -1.85
CA VAL A 78 6.53 -1.19 -2.80
C VAL A 78 6.44 -2.57 -2.17
N GLY A 79 7.07 -2.79 -1.02
CA GLY A 79 7.04 -4.06 -0.33
C GLY A 79 7.79 -4.08 0.99
N PHE A 80 7.98 -5.30 1.49
CA PHE A 80 8.72 -5.58 2.72
C PHE A 80 9.63 -6.78 2.52
N ALA A 81 10.69 -6.84 3.32
CA ALA A 81 11.56 -8.00 3.44
C ALA A 81 11.90 -8.24 4.92
N LEU A 82 12.35 -9.43 5.25
CA LEU A 82 12.94 -9.73 6.54
C LEU A 82 14.46 -9.45 6.47
N PRO A 83 15.07 -8.94 7.54
CA PRO A 83 16.51 -8.79 7.58
C PRO A 83 17.19 -10.18 7.49
N PRO A 84 18.38 -10.28 6.86
CA PRO A 84 19.13 -11.55 6.77
C PRO A 84 19.47 -12.12 8.14
N GLU A 85 19.71 -11.24 9.11
CA GLU A 85 20.03 -11.58 10.50
C GLU A 85 19.28 -10.65 11.44
N GLY A 86 18.91 -11.15 12.62
CA GLY A 86 18.21 -10.40 13.66
C GLY A 86 16.69 -10.37 13.50
N ASN A 87 16.05 -9.48 14.26
CA ASN A 87 14.61 -9.28 14.28
C ASN A 87 14.24 -7.97 13.55
N GLY A 88 12.97 -7.82 13.25
CA GLY A 88 12.42 -6.60 12.65
C GLY A 88 12.09 -6.76 11.18
N TYR A 89 12.06 -5.65 10.46
CA TYR A 89 11.55 -5.55 9.09
C TYR A 89 12.44 -4.65 8.24
N ILE A 90 12.42 -4.87 6.93
CA ILE A 90 12.96 -3.96 5.93
C ILE A 90 11.78 -3.45 5.10
N VAL A 91 11.51 -2.16 5.17
CA VAL A 91 10.56 -1.48 4.29
C VAL A 91 11.26 -1.20 2.97
N VAL A 92 10.76 -1.77 1.88
CA VAL A 92 11.34 -1.62 0.55
C VAL A 92 10.68 -0.43 -0.14
N GLY A 93 11.41 0.66 -0.26
CA GLY A 93 11.02 1.82 -1.05
C GLY A 93 11.56 1.72 -2.48
N ARG A 94 11.06 2.57 -3.36
CA ARG A 94 11.54 2.69 -4.74
C ARG A 94 12.97 3.20 -4.82
N GLN A 95 13.35 4.10 -3.93
CA GLN A 95 14.66 4.74 -3.93
C GLN A 95 15.64 4.04 -3.00
N ARG A 96 15.17 3.60 -1.84
CA ARG A 96 15.98 2.93 -0.81
C ARG A 96 15.16 2.05 0.12
N SER A 97 15.83 1.29 0.95
CA SER A 97 15.20 0.47 1.99
C SER A 97 15.42 1.09 3.38
N TYR A 98 14.47 0.81 4.27
CA TYR A 98 14.47 1.34 5.64
C TYR A 98 14.34 0.17 6.62
N ALA A 99 15.34 0.02 7.50
CA ALA A 99 15.28 -0.96 8.58
C ALA A 99 14.32 -0.46 9.68
N ALA A 100 13.53 -1.36 10.24
CA ALA A 100 12.54 -1.03 11.27
C ALA A 100 12.45 -2.14 12.33
N ASP A 101 12.38 -1.75 13.58
CA ASP A 101 12.05 -2.66 14.68
C ASP A 101 10.53 -2.85 14.78
N ALA A 102 9.76 -1.81 14.43
CA ALA A 102 8.30 -1.88 14.33
C ALA A 102 7.77 -1.07 13.13
N LEU A 103 6.59 -1.48 12.64
CA LEU A 103 5.91 -0.88 11.48
C LEU A 103 4.54 -0.33 11.86
N VAL A 104 4.18 0.83 11.31
CA VAL A 104 2.80 1.33 11.32
C VAL A 104 2.32 1.52 9.88
N LEU A 105 1.30 0.77 9.49
CA LEU A 105 0.65 0.90 8.19
C LEU A 105 -0.45 1.96 8.27
N ALA A 106 -0.22 3.12 7.63
CA ALA A 106 -1.10 4.29 7.70
C ALA A 106 -1.29 4.96 6.31
N ALA A 107 -1.13 4.19 5.22
CA ALA A 107 -1.24 4.71 3.84
C ALA A 107 -2.71 4.84 3.35
N GLY A 108 -3.67 4.85 4.28
CA GLY A 108 -5.09 5.01 3.99
C GLY A 108 -5.75 3.77 3.39
N ALA A 109 -7.02 3.89 3.00
CA ALA A 109 -7.76 2.85 2.30
C ALA A 109 -7.26 2.68 0.87
N GLN A 110 -7.45 1.49 0.32
CA GLN A 110 -7.14 1.23 -1.09
C GLN A 110 -7.89 2.23 -1.98
N ARG A 111 -7.19 2.89 -2.89
CA ARG A 111 -7.83 3.75 -3.90
C ARG A 111 -8.77 2.87 -4.73
N ALA A 112 -9.89 3.45 -5.19
CA ALA A 112 -10.91 2.74 -5.97
C ALA A 112 -10.29 1.78 -6.97
N GLY A 113 -10.76 0.53 -6.95
CA GLY A 113 -10.22 -0.53 -7.80
C GLY A 113 -10.28 -0.14 -9.28
N LEU A 114 -9.46 -0.75 -10.08
CA LEU A 114 -9.45 -0.57 -11.53
C LEU A 114 -10.87 -0.78 -12.08
N PRO A 115 -11.47 0.23 -12.78
CA PRO A 115 -12.84 0.12 -13.29
C PRO A 115 -12.88 -0.70 -14.59
N VAL A 116 -12.39 -1.95 -14.53
CA VAL A 116 -12.43 -2.93 -15.61
C VAL A 116 -13.43 -4.00 -15.21
N ALA A 117 -14.39 -4.26 -16.09
CA ALA A 117 -15.42 -5.26 -15.85
C ALA A 117 -14.80 -6.64 -15.59
N GLY A 118 -15.34 -7.40 -14.64
CA GLY A 118 -14.85 -8.73 -14.28
C GLY A 118 -13.74 -8.74 -13.22
N ILE A 119 -12.94 -7.68 -13.04
CA ILE A 119 -11.84 -7.67 -12.05
C ILE A 119 -12.33 -8.12 -10.67
N ARG A 120 -13.36 -7.49 -10.13
CA ARG A 120 -13.90 -7.81 -8.80
C ARG A 120 -14.51 -9.21 -8.72
N ALA A 121 -15.11 -9.69 -9.80
CA ALA A 121 -15.74 -11.01 -9.83
C ALA A 121 -14.71 -12.15 -9.71
N PHE A 122 -13.48 -11.90 -10.14
CA PHE A 122 -12.40 -12.88 -10.13
C PHE A 122 -11.36 -12.64 -9.03
N GLU A 123 -11.59 -11.70 -8.10
CA GLU A 123 -10.73 -11.56 -6.90
C GLU A 123 -10.69 -12.87 -6.12
N GLY A 124 -9.48 -13.41 -5.87
CA GLY A 124 -9.27 -14.73 -5.29
C GLY A 124 -9.52 -15.91 -6.27
N HIS A 125 -10.02 -15.64 -7.49
CA HIS A 125 -10.27 -16.63 -8.52
C HIS A 125 -9.42 -16.36 -9.77
N GLY A 126 -8.17 -16.00 -9.56
CA GLY A 126 -7.21 -15.68 -10.62
C GLY A 126 -6.83 -14.20 -10.69
N VAL A 127 -7.53 -13.31 -9.98
CA VAL A 127 -7.10 -11.92 -9.73
C VAL A 127 -6.51 -11.82 -8.32
N SER A 128 -5.28 -11.37 -8.22
CA SER A 128 -4.51 -11.17 -6.98
C SER A 128 -3.96 -9.75 -6.88
N SER A 129 -3.73 -9.26 -5.67
CA SER A 129 -3.01 -8.03 -5.38
C SER A 129 -1.66 -8.26 -4.68
N CYS A 130 -1.19 -9.51 -4.59
CA CYS A 130 -0.01 -9.88 -3.83
C CYS A 130 0.81 -10.96 -4.56
N ALA A 131 1.83 -10.57 -5.33
CA ALA A 131 2.71 -11.55 -5.97
C ALA A 131 3.49 -12.41 -4.96
N VAL A 132 3.95 -11.84 -3.85
CA VAL A 132 4.63 -12.59 -2.78
C VAL A 132 3.78 -13.75 -2.26
N CYS A 133 2.44 -13.53 -2.17
CA CYS A 133 1.52 -14.55 -1.67
C CYS A 133 1.25 -15.65 -2.69
N ASP A 134 1.08 -15.29 -3.97
CA ASP A 134 0.42 -16.15 -4.95
C ASP A 134 1.31 -16.59 -6.11
N ALA A 135 2.50 -16.00 -6.31
CA ALA A 135 3.38 -16.31 -7.45
C ALA A 135 3.69 -17.81 -7.59
N PHE A 136 3.80 -18.51 -6.47
CA PHE A 136 4.08 -19.95 -6.45
C PHE A 136 3.03 -20.77 -7.23
N PHE A 137 1.75 -20.39 -7.17
CA PHE A 137 0.65 -21.08 -7.84
C PHE A 137 0.64 -20.89 -9.37
N TYR A 138 1.43 -19.93 -9.86
CA TYR A 138 1.51 -19.57 -11.29
C TYR A 138 2.82 -20.03 -11.94
N ARG A 139 3.52 -21.01 -11.37
CA ARG A 139 4.75 -21.57 -11.96
C ARG A 139 4.51 -22.08 -13.39
N GLY A 140 5.31 -21.56 -14.32
CA GLY A 140 5.24 -21.91 -15.74
C GLY A 140 3.99 -21.44 -16.47
N ARG A 141 3.11 -20.67 -15.81
CA ARG A 141 1.86 -20.16 -16.37
C ARG A 141 2.04 -18.77 -16.96
N HIS A 142 1.09 -18.34 -17.78
CA HIS A 142 1.05 -16.99 -18.31
C HIS A 142 0.30 -16.07 -17.34
N VAL A 143 0.96 -15.05 -16.84
CA VAL A 143 0.34 -14.07 -15.94
C VAL A 143 0.40 -12.66 -16.50
N ALA A 144 -0.63 -11.87 -16.23
CA ALA A 144 -0.65 -10.45 -16.50
C ALA A 144 -0.43 -9.64 -15.21
N VAL A 145 0.33 -8.55 -15.31
CA VAL A 145 0.43 -7.54 -14.24
C VAL A 145 -0.22 -6.27 -14.75
N ILE A 146 -1.25 -5.77 -14.07
CA ILE A 146 -1.91 -4.53 -14.45
C ILE A 146 -1.34 -3.38 -13.63
N GLY A 147 -0.65 -2.45 -14.31
CA GLY A 147 0.00 -1.29 -13.69
C GLY A 147 1.07 -0.70 -14.60
N ALA A 148 1.69 0.40 -14.21
CA ALA A 148 2.69 1.09 -15.04
C ALA A 148 3.89 1.62 -14.23
N GLY A 149 3.79 1.69 -12.90
CA GLY A 149 4.74 2.32 -12.00
C GLY A 149 5.63 1.34 -11.23
N ALA A 150 6.32 1.87 -10.22
CA ALA A 150 7.26 1.12 -9.39
C ALA A 150 6.63 -0.06 -8.65
N TYR A 151 5.37 0.07 -8.25
CA TYR A 151 4.65 -1.04 -7.64
C TYR A 151 4.50 -2.22 -8.62
N ALA A 152 4.09 -1.96 -9.87
CA ALA A 152 4.01 -2.99 -10.91
C ALA A 152 5.38 -3.61 -11.22
N GLN A 153 6.44 -2.79 -11.26
CA GLN A 153 7.81 -3.28 -11.46
C GLN A 153 8.22 -4.25 -10.34
N HIS A 154 7.91 -3.93 -9.09
CA HIS A 154 8.20 -4.79 -7.94
C HIS A 154 7.43 -6.13 -8.02
N GLU A 155 6.13 -6.12 -8.36
CA GLU A 155 5.35 -7.35 -8.53
C GLU A 155 5.89 -8.22 -9.66
N VAL A 156 6.29 -7.61 -10.80
CA VAL A 156 6.95 -8.30 -11.92
C VAL A 156 8.23 -8.99 -11.47
N GLN A 157 9.08 -8.31 -10.68
CA GLN A 157 10.35 -8.88 -10.19
C GLN A 157 10.11 -10.11 -9.30
N ILE A 158 9.04 -10.13 -8.53
CA ILE A 158 8.65 -11.29 -7.71
C ILE A 158 8.13 -12.44 -8.57
N LEU A 159 7.41 -12.15 -9.67
CA LEU A 159 6.82 -13.16 -10.54
C LEU A 159 7.85 -13.86 -11.45
N LEU A 160 8.84 -13.14 -11.97
CA LEU A 160 9.81 -13.66 -12.95
C LEU A 160 10.56 -14.93 -12.50
N PRO A 161 10.95 -15.14 -11.23
CA PRO A 161 11.53 -16.40 -10.77
C PRO A 161 10.57 -17.61 -10.86
N HIS A 162 9.27 -17.37 -10.94
CA HIS A 162 8.24 -18.41 -10.99
C HIS A 162 7.75 -18.67 -12.41
N THR A 163 7.69 -17.66 -13.27
CA THR A 163 7.27 -17.80 -14.67
C THR A 163 7.98 -16.81 -15.59
N ALA A 164 8.41 -17.30 -16.76
CA ALA A 164 8.99 -16.45 -17.81
C ALA A 164 7.90 -15.77 -18.69
N ARG A 165 6.61 -16.11 -18.51
CA ARG A 165 5.51 -15.56 -19.30
C ARG A 165 4.76 -14.52 -18.51
N VAL A 166 5.34 -13.31 -18.42
CA VAL A 166 4.75 -12.15 -17.75
C VAL A 166 4.43 -11.08 -18.78
N THR A 167 3.18 -10.64 -18.83
CA THR A 167 2.74 -9.49 -19.64
C THR A 167 2.35 -8.34 -18.72
N LEU A 168 2.98 -7.19 -18.90
CA LEU A 168 2.58 -5.95 -18.24
C LEU A 168 1.49 -5.27 -19.07
N LEU A 169 0.35 -5.01 -18.44
CA LEU A 169 -0.80 -4.32 -19.05
C LEU A 169 -0.92 -2.92 -18.45
N THR A 170 -0.61 -1.90 -19.22
CA THR A 170 -0.57 -0.52 -18.68
C THR A 170 -1.89 0.24 -18.85
N ASN A 171 -2.89 -0.39 -19.44
CA ASN A 171 -4.26 0.14 -19.60
C ASN A 171 -4.30 1.54 -20.24
N GLY A 172 -3.64 1.72 -21.36
CA GLY A 172 -3.68 2.96 -22.14
C GLY A 172 -2.65 4.02 -21.72
N THR A 173 -1.76 3.72 -20.78
CA THR A 173 -0.68 4.63 -20.37
C THR A 173 0.69 4.11 -20.80
N ALA A 174 1.69 4.99 -20.85
CA ALA A 174 3.07 4.56 -21.01
C ALA A 174 3.62 4.03 -19.66
N PRO A 175 4.56 3.06 -19.68
CA PRO A 175 5.29 2.69 -18.46
C PRO A 175 5.97 3.90 -17.82
N GLU A 176 5.82 4.06 -16.52
CA GLU A 176 6.44 5.15 -15.73
C GLU A 176 7.89 4.83 -15.33
N VAL A 177 8.26 3.56 -15.42
CA VAL A 177 9.58 3.01 -15.09
C VAL A 177 10.00 1.98 -16.12
N SER A 178 11.28 1.63 -16.17
CA SER A 178 11.77 0.55 -17.03
C SER A 178 11.42 -0.82 -16.46
N PHE A 179 11.02 -1.75 -17.33
CA PHE A 179 10.73 -3.13 -16.96
C PHE A 179 11.80 -4.07 -17.53
N PRO A 180 12.03 -5.25 -16.89
CA PRO A 180 12.98 -6.23 -17.40
C PRO A 180 12.66 -6.64 -18.85
N PRO A 181 13.68 -6.89 -19.71
CA PRO A 181 13.47 -7.28 -21.11
C PRO A 181 12.67 -8.57 -21.31
N ALA A 182 12.60 -9.42 -20.28
CA ALA A 182 11.81 -10.65 -20.29
C ALA A 182 10.28 -10.41 -20.21
N VAL A 183 9.85 -9.17 -19.95
CA VAL A 183 8.43 -8.80 -19.80
C VAL A 183 7.90 -8.25 -21.10
N THR A 184 6.82 -8.82 -21.58
CA THR A 184 6.07 -8.22 -22.69
C THR A 184 5.25 -7.06 -22.16
N VAL A 185 5.39 -5.88 -22.76
CA VAL A 185 4.61 -4.69 -22.40
C VAL A 185 3.50 -4.46 -23.41
N ASP A 186 2.25 -4.42 -22.95
CA ASP A 186 1.08 -4.11 -23.74
C ASP A 186 0.38 -2.86 -23.18
N THR A 187 0.29 -1.82 -23.99
CA THR A 187 -0.26 -0.52 -23.59
C THR A 187 -1.72 -0.33 -23.97
N ARG A 188 -2.36 -1.34 -24.58
CA ARG A 188 -3.78 -1.25 -24.97
C ARG A 188 -4.69 -1.05 -23.77
N ARG A 189 -5.82 -0.37 -24.01
CA ARG A 189 -6.85 -0.20 -22.98
C ARG A 189 -7.56 -1.51 -22.70
N LEU A 190 -7.77 -1.80 -21.44
CA LEU A 190 -8.52 -2.96 -20.97
C LEU A 190 -10.02 -2.68 -21.05
N LEU A 191 -10.78 -3.62 -21.52
CA LEU A 191 -12.24 -3.57 -21.57
C LEU A 191 -12.84 -4.41 -20.43
N ARG A 192 -12.46 -5.68 -20.35
CA ARG A 192 -12.99 -6.64 -19.37
C ARG A 192 -12.07 -7.82 -19.15
N VAL A 193 -12.31 -8.53 -18.06
CA VAL A 193 -11.72 -9.84 -17.73
C VAL A 193 -12.80 -10.90 -17.86
N GLU A 194 -12.46 -12.02 -18.46
CA GLU A 194 -13.36 -13.14 -18.73
C GLU A 194 -12.79 -14.45 -18.17
N GLY A 195 -13.72 -15.39 -17.91
CA GLY A 195 -13.48 -16.74 -17.48
C GLY A 195 -14.77 -17.37 -16.95
N GLU A 196 -14.79 -18.66 -16.69
CA GLU A 196 -15.93 -19.35 -16.10
C GLU A 196 -15.83 -19.40 -14.58
N ARG A 197 -14.86 -20.14 -14.03
CA ARG A 197 -14.63 -20.30 -12.59
C ARG A 197 -13.45 -19.49 -12.09
N ARG A 198 -12.57 -19.12 -12.99
CA ARG A 198 -11.34 -18.36 -12.75
C ARG A 198 -11.01 -17.51 -13.96
N VAL A 199 -10.05 -16.62 -13.83
CA VAL A 199 -9.54 -15.85 -14.96
C VAL A 199 -9.04 -16.79 -16.06
N GLU A 200 -9.42 -16.52 -17.30
CA GLU A 200 -8.95 -17.19 -18.50
C GLU A 200 -8.35 -16.21 -19.51
N ARG A 201 -8.87 -14.99 -19.57
CA ARG A 201 -8.37 -13.98 -20.49
C ARG A 201 -8.68 -12.55 -20.06
N VAL A 202 -7.90 -11.64 -20.62
CA VAL A 202 -8.18 -10.20 -20.65
C VAL A 202 -8.63 -9.83 -22.06
N VAL A 203 -9.67 -9.00 -22.18
CA VAL A 203 -10.14 -8.47 -23.44
C VAL A 203 -9.84 -6.98 -23.51
N PHE A 204 -9.22 -6.54 -24.57
CA PHE A 204 -8.89 -5.14 -24.81
C PHE A 204 -10.04 -4.36 -25.44
N ALA A 205 -9.94 -3.04 -25.49
CA ALA A 205 -10.97 -2.16 -26.05
C ALA A 205 -11.22 -2.38 -27.55
N ASP A 206 -10.28 -2.98 -28.27
CA ASP A 206 -10.40 -3.42 -29.67
C ASP A 206 -11.02 -4.81 -29.82
N GLU A 207 -11.60 -5.36 -28.73
CA GLU A 207 -12.20 -6.70 -28.62
C GLU A 207 -11.20 -7.86 -28.83
N THR A 208 -9.89 -7.60 -28.93
CA THR A 208 -8.91 -8.68 -29.02
C THR A 208 -8.64 -9.30 -27.64
N PRO A 209 -8.56 -10.63 -27.51
CA PRO A 209 -8.25 -11.29 -26.26
C PRO A 209 -6.76 -11.50 -26.05
N LEU A 210 -6.36 -11.62 -24.78
CA LEU A 210 -5.08 -12.13 -24.32
C LEU A 210 -5.35 -13.23 -23.29
N ASP A 211 -5.04 -14.46 -23.61
CA ASP A 211 -5.21 -15.57 -22.68
C ASP A 211 -4.16 -15.50 -21.58
N VAL A 212 -4.62 -15.57 -20.33
CA VAL A 212 -3.79 -15.54 -19.12
C VAL A 212 -4.35 -16.47 -18.06
N ASP A 213 -3.48 -17.08 -17.27
CA ASP A 213 -3.86 -17.95 -16.14
C ASP A 213 -4.13 -17.15 -14.85
N GLY A 214 -3.66 -15.91 -14.79
CA GLY A 214 -3.86 -15.03 -13.62
C GLY A 214 -3.49 -13.58 -13.89
N ILE A 215 -4.02 -12.71 -13.03
CA ILE A 215 -3.83 -11.27 -13.11
C ILE A 215 -3.37 -10.76 -11.75
N PHE A 216 -2.29 -9.95 -11.73
CA PHE A 216 -1.81 -9.27 -10.55
C PHE A 216 -2.08 -7.76 -10.64
N LEU A 217 -2.84 -7.24 -9.69
CA LEU A 217 -3.22 -5.82 -9.66
C LEU A 217 -2.12 -5.00 -8.97
N ALA A 218 -1.48 -4.11 -9.72
CA ALA A 218 -0.43 -3.25 -9.23
C ALA A 218 -0.59 -1.80 -9.76
N VAL A 219 -1.83 -1.30 -9.72
CA VAL A 219 -2.19 0.03 -10.22
C VAL A 219 -1.88 1.11 -9.20
N GLY A 220 -1.19 2.14 -9.62
CA GLY A 220 -0.84 3.30 -8.78
C GLY A 220 0.20 2.97 -7.72
N VAL A 221 -0.08 3.25 -6.45
CA VAL A 221 0.77 2.92 -5.30
C VAL A 221 0.15 1.80 -4.47
N ALA A 222 0.97 0.97 -3.85
CA ALA A 222 0.49 -0.04 -2.93
C ALA A 222 -0.23 0.64 -1.74
N GLY A 223 -1.52 0.38 -1.61
CA GLY A 223 -2.29 0.80 -0.43
C GLY A 223 -1.94 -0.04 0.80
N SER A 224 -2.36 0.42 1.99
CA SER A 224 -2.08 -0.29 3.25
C SER A 224 -2.53 -1.75 3.23
N THR A 225 -3.65 -2.07 2.60
CA THR A 225 -4.17 -3.44 2.53
C THR A 225 -3.28 -4.35 1.69
N ALA A 226 -2.84 -3.90 0.50
CA ALA A 226 -1.91 -4.65 -0.34
C ALA A 226 -0.54 -4.83 0.34
N LEU A 227 -0.07 -3.80 1.05
CA LEU A 227 1.16 -3.88 1.86
C LEU A 227 0.99 -4.84 3.05
N ALA A 228 -0.15 -4.81 3.73
CA ALA A 228 -0.48 -5.69 4.85
C ALA A 228 -0.48 -7.18 4.43
N GLN A 229 -1.04 -7.50 3.27
CA GLN A 229 -1.04 -8.86 2.73
C GLN A 229 0.38 -9.40 2.52
N LYS A 230 1.32 -8.58 2.06
CA LYS A 230 2.74 -8.96 1.89
C LYS A 230 3.43 -9.34 3.20
N LEU A 231 2.92 -8.86 4.33
CA LEU A 231 3.40 -9.18 5.68
C LEU A 231 2.64 -10.34 6.33
N GLY A 232 1.63 -10.92 5.66
CA GLY A 232 0.76 -11.93 6.26
C GLY A 232 -0.23 -11.38 7.29
N VAL A 233 -0.50 -10.07 7.23
CA VAL A 233 -1.49 -9.42 8.10
C VAL A 233 -2.90 -9.83 7.68
N ARG A 234 -3.72 -10.23 8.67
CA ARG A 234 -5.13 -10.58 8.45
C ARG A 234 -5.95 -9.36 8.05
N LEU A 235 -6.87 -9.62 7.11
CA LEU A 235 -7.89 -8.66 6.72
C LEU A 235 -9.26 -9.09 7.28
N ASP A 236 -10.10 -8.09 7.53
CA ASP A 236 -11.54 -8.24 7.75
C ASP A 236 -12.25 -7.49 6.60
N GLY A 237 -12.74 -8.26 5.62
CA GLY A 237 -13.21 -7.71 4.36
C GLY A 237 -12.08 -6.96 3.62
N SER A 238 -12.30 -5.67 3.36
CA SER A 238 -11.32 -4.79 2.72
C SER A 238 -10.43 -4.01 3.71
N SER A 239 -10.54 -4.28 5.02
CA SER A 239 -9.85 -3.55 6.07
C SER A 239 -8.78 -4.41 6.74
N ILE A 240 -7.75 -3.78 7.30
CA ILE A 240 -6.75 -4.47 8.12
C ILE A 240 -7.37 -4.78 9.48
N ALA A 241 -7.35 -6.06 9.88
CA ALA A 241 -7.82 -6.48 11.19
C ALA A 241 -6.82 -6.07 12.27
N VAL A 242 -7.28 -5.28 13.24
CA VAL A 242 -6.48 -4.81 14.39
C VAL A 242 -7.24 -5.02 15.69
N ASP A 243 -6.50 -5.09 16.79
CA ASP A 243 -7.08 -5.07 18.13
C ASP A 243 -7.32 -3.64 18.65
N ALA A 244 -7.74 -3.50 19.92
CA ALA A 244 -7.97 -2.20 20.55
C ALA A 244 -6.70 -1.34 20.70
N HIS A 245 -5.53 -1.93 20.53
CA HIS A 245 -4.22 -1.28 20.56
C HIS A 245 -3.65 -1.00 19.17
N MET A 246 -4.46 -1.20 18.14
CA MET A 246 -4.06 -1.10 16.73
C MET A 246 -3.00 -2.11 16.32
N ALA A 247 -2.77 -3.18 17.10
CA ALA A 247 -1.86 -4.26 16.76
C ALA A 247 -2.53 -5.24 15.78
N THR A 248 -1.76 -5.68 14.78
CA THR A 248 -2.17 -6.74 13.85
C THR A 248 -1.84 -8.12 14.43
N ASN A 249 -2.15 -9.18 13.67
CA ASN A 249 -1.70 -10.54 14.01
C ASN A 249 -0.19 -10.78 13.81
N VAL A 250 0.51 -9.84 13.19
CA VAL A 250 1.96 -9.92 12.93
C VAL A 250 2.69 -9.13 14.02
N PRO A 251 3.68 -9.72 14.72
CA PRO A 251 4.40 -9.04 15.79
C PRO A 251 5.00 -7.72 15.33
N HIS A 252 4.91 -6.67 16.16
CA HIS A 252 5.44 -5.32 15.92
C HIS A 252 4.93 -4.64 14.64
N VAL A 253 3.81 -5.12 14.07
CA VAL A 253 3.11 -4.50 12.93
C VAL A 253 1.77 -3.98 13.39
N TYR A 254 1.55 -2.69 13.20
CA TYR A 254 0.34 -1.93 13.57
C TYR A 254 -0.31 -1.32 12.33
N ALA A 255 -1.59 -1.01 12.41
CA ALA A 255 -2.28 -0.28 11.35
C ALA A 255 -3.21 0.77 11.93
N ALA A 256 -3.38 1.89 11.23
CA ALA A 256 -4.21 3.00 11.70
C ALA A 256 -4.78 3.84 10.54
N GLY A 257 -5.93 4.42 10.76
CA GLY A 257 -6.64 5.29 9.81
C GLY A 257 -7.60 4.51 8.91
N ASP A 258 -7.84 5.02 7.72
CA ASP A 258 -8.89 4.48 6.84
C ASP A 258 -8.67 3.00 6.46
N CYS A 259 -7.44 2.51 6.51
CA CYS A 259 -7.13 1.11 6.21
C CYS A 259 -7.69 0.11 7.23
N THR A 260 -8.07 0.55 8.43
CA THR A 260 -8.71 -0.28 9.47
C THR A 260 -10.24 -0.28 9.38
N GLY A 261 -10.81 0.44 8.41
CA GLY A 261 -12.26 0.54 8.22
C GLY A 261 -12.96 1.46 9.21
N GLY A 262 -14.25 1.25 9.42
CA GLY A 262 -15.05 2.06 10.34
C GLY A 262 -15.32 3.48 9.85
N LEU A 263 -15.33 4.46 10.75
CA LEU A 263 -15.59 5.87 10.44
C LEU A 263 -14.39 6.49 9.69
N LEU A 264 -14.57 6.85 8.42
CA LEU A 264 -13.52 7.47 7.60
C LEU A 264 -13.44 8.98 7.86
N GLN A 265 -12.84 9.36 8.98
CA GLN A 265 -12.71 10.74 9.44
C GLN A 265 -11.33 11.02 10.02
N ILE A 266 -10.90 12.29 9.93
CA ILE A 266 -9.61 12.75 10.47
C ILE A 266 -9.51 12.44 11.97
N ALA A 267 -10.56 12.67 12.75
CA ALA A 267 -10.57 12.45 14.20
C ALA A 267 -10.29 10.98 14.57
N LYS A 268 -10.92 10.02 13.85
CA LYS A 268 -10.65 8.59 14.02
C LYS A 268 -9.22 8.25 13.61
N ALA A 269 -8.76 8.74 12.48
CA ALA A 269 -7.40 8.49 11.98
C ALA A 269 -6.34 9.00 12.96
N VAL A 270 -6.54 10.19 13.55
CA VAL A 270 -5.65 10.76 14.58
C VAL A 270 -5.65 9.91 15.85
N TYR A 271 -6.81 9.48 16.33
CA TYR A 271 -6.92 8.62 17.52
C TYR A 271 -6.20 7.29 17.31
N GLU A 272 -6.50 6.59 16.22
CA GLU A 272 -5.87 5.30 15.93
C GLU A 272 -4.35 5.43 15.71
N GLY A 273 -3.91 6.50 15.04
CA GLY A 273 -2.50 6.79 14.92
C GLY A 273 -1.81 6.96 16.26
N ALA A 274 -2.43 7.69 17.19
CA ALA A 274 -1.90 7.86 18.54
C ALA A 274 -1.78 6.50 19.26
N GLN A 275 -2.80 5.65 19.19
CA GLN A 275 -2.78 4.31 19.77
C GLN A 275 -1.70 3.42 19.14
N ALA A 276 -1.60 3.39 17.82
CA ALA A 276 -0.59 2.61 17.09
C ALA A 276 0.83 3.06 17.46
N GLY A 277 1.07 4.38 17.51
CA GLY A 277 2.38 4.94 17.87
C GLY A 277 2.80 4.60 19.30
N LEU A 278 1.87 4.69 20.27
CA LEU A 278 2.14 4.30 21.67
C LEU A 278 2.37 2.80 21.79
N SER A 279 1.60 1.98 21.07
CA SER A 279 1.72 0.52 21.12
C SER A 279 3.03 0.04 20.51
N ALA A 280 3.45 0.66 19.40
CA ALA A 280 4.73 0.33 18.75
C ALA A 280 5.95 0.50 19.66
N VAL A 281 5.89 1.40 20.65
CA VAL A 281 6.99 1.65 21.58
C VAL A 281 6.92 0.78 22.83
N LYS A 282 5.71 0.35 23.25
CA LYS A 282 5.52 -0.43 24.48
C LYS A 282 5.88 -1.91 24.38
N THR A 283 5.86 -2.46 23.18
CA THR A 283 6.02 -3.90 22.93
C THR A 283 7.41 -4.29 22.42
N ALA A 284 8.33 -3.36 22.44
CA ALA A 284 9.73 -3.54 22.03
C ALA A 284 10.67 -3.85 23.18
#